data_ea35fbbf2f878f1381d53b027201cb14
#
_entry.id   ea35fbbf2f878f1381d53b027201cb14
#
_cell.length_a   1.000
_cell.length_b   1.000
_cell.length_c   1.000
_cell.angle_alpha   90.00
_cell.angle_beta   90.00
_cell.angle_gamma   90.00
#
_symmetry.space_group_name_H-M   'P 1'
#
loop_
_entity.id
_entity.type
_entity.pdbx_description
1 polymer ?
#
loop_
_entity_poly.entity_id
_entity_poly.type
_entity_poly.pdbx_seq_one_letter_code
_entity_poly.pdbx_strand_id
1 'polypeptide(L)'
;GISEGIRLDHVEHASKPPFLFNLFLILTVLSGPVYFLSSIQLFKKLDINIFNNFSSDTNVNLNWLRKLVYSFGIVWTMLMVTTTIHHIFHLFSLAFCTDGISLSLSLFVILIGYFGLKQKEIFPQEVIEEKNTYVTADKNKGKYAGIPMTEEELNDCAEKISHFVETEKAYLNPDLSLPQLAETLDVPSHHLSRVINDQFGVNFFNFINRYRIEEVKAKIGNPEFQNLSILGIAY
;
A
#
# COMPACT_ATOMS: atom_id res chain seq x y z
N GLY A 1 62.32 -1.68 -19.95
CA GLY A 1 61.59 -1.58 -21.26
C GLY A 1 60.89 -2.89 -21.64
N ILE A 2 61.43 -4.07 -21.29
CA ILE A 2 60.86 -5.38 -21.71
C ILE A 2 59.73 -5.83 -20.76
N SER A 3 59.72 -5.44 -19.53
CA SER A 3 58.67 -5.83 -18.54
C SER A 3 57.36 -5.10 -18.68
N GLU A 4 57.33 -3.90 -19.26
CA GLU A 4 56.11 -3.15 -19.50
C GLU A 4 55.35 -3.62 -20.75
N GLY A 5 56.11 -4.02 -21.79
CA GLY A 5 55.49 -4.56 -23.03
C GLY A 5 54.77 -5.88 -22.78
N ILE A 6 55.29 -6.76 -21.93
CA ILE A 6 54.67 -8.05 -21.60
C ILE A 6 53.41 -7.84 -20.74
N ARG A 7 53.35 -6.74 -19.96
CA ARG A 7 52.16 -6.41 -19.15
C ARG A 7 50.99 -5.88 -19.97
N LEU A 8 51.27 -5.18 -21.07
CA LEU A 8 50.25 -4.62 -21.96
C LEU A 8 49.65 -5.69 -22.90
N ASP A 9 50.48 -6.65 -23.35
CA ASP A 9 50.01 -7.76 -24.22
C ASP A 9 49.04 -8.72 -23.47
N HIS A 10 49.15 -8.83 -22.16
CA HIS A 10 48.20 -9.64 -21.35
C HIS A 10 46.83 -8.96 -21.09
N VAL A 11 46.74 -7.65 -21.32
CA VAL A 11 45.47 -6.90 -21.09
C VAL A 11 44.62 -6.87 -22.36
N GLU A 12 45.19 -7.03 -23.56
CA GLU A 12 44.45 -7.00 -24.84
C GLU A 12 43.66 -8.27 -25.17
N HIS A 13 43.90 -9.39 -24.49
CA HIS A 13 43.05 -10.57 -24.58
C HIS A 13 42.03 -10.65 -23.44
N ALA A 14 41.29 -9.56 -23.20
CA ALA A 14 40.05 -9.64 -22.44
C ALA A 14 39.09 -10.57 -23.18
N SER A 15 39.09 -11.85 -22.81
CA SER A 15 38.15 -12.84 -23.33
C SER A 15 36.75 -12.26 -23.23
N LYS A 16 35.98 -12.34 -24.32
CA LYS A 16 34.58 -11.92 -24.33
C LYS A 16 33.91 -12.44 -23.08
N PRO A 17 33.19 -11.59 -22.34
CA PRO A 17 32.58 -12.01 -21.06
C PRO A 17 31.74 -13.28 -21.31
N PRO A 18 31.85 -14.29 -20.47
CA PRO A 18 31.14 -15.55 -20.65
C PRO A 18 29.62 -15.30 -20.80
N PHE A 19 28.96 -16.09 -21.63
CA PHE A 19 27.53 -16.00 -21.91
C PHE A 19 26.69 -15.84 -20.58
N LEU A 20 27.06 -16.58 -19.57
CA LEU A 20 26.41 -16.50 -18.24
C LEU A 20 26.52 -15.11 -17.58
N PHE A 21 27.64 -14.41 -17.79
CA PHE A 21 27.80 -13.04 -17.29
C PHE A 21 26.88 -12.05 -18.00
N ASN A 22 26.76 -12.15 -19.32
CA ASN A 22 25.85 -11.32 -20.11
C ASN A 22 24.37 -11.60 -19.74
N LEU A 23 24.02 -12.87 -19.57
CA LEU A 23 22.70 -13.28 -19.11
C LEU A 23 22.38 -12.69 -17.74
N PHE A 24 23.32 -12.77 -16.80
CA PHE A 24 23.18 -12.18 -15.46
C PHE A 24 22.96 -10.65 -15.53
N LEU A 25 23.73 -9.94 -16.35
CA LEU A 25 23.55 -8.49 -16.55
C LEU A 25 22.15 -8.16 -17.10
N ILE A 26 21.69 -8.89 -18.12
CA ILE A 26 20.35 -8.68 -18.69
C ILE A 26 19.26 -8.90 -17.63
N LEU A 27 19.35 -9.99 -16.86
CA LEU A 27 18.40 -10.28 -15.78
C LEU A 27 18.41 -9.19 -14.71
N THR A 28 19.60 -8.69 -14.34
CA THR A 28 19.74 -7.61 -13.35
C THR A 28 19.10 -6.32 -13.86
N VAL A 29 19.34 -5.93 -15.12
CA VAL A 29 18.75 -4.72 -15.70
C VAL A 29 17.23 -4.82 -15.81
N LEU A 30 16.70 -5.99 -16.19
CA LEU A 30 15.26 -6.21 -16.31
C LEU A 30 14.54 -6.30 -14.95
N SER A 31 15.24 -6.76 -13.91
CA SER A 31 14.63 -6.94 -12.58
C SER A 31 14.09 -5.64 -11.99
N GLY A 32 14.82 -4.53 -12.15
CA GLY A 32 14.41 -3.22 -11.61
C GLY A 32 13.04 -2.74 -12.12
N PRO A 33 12.83 -2.62 -13.44
CA PRO A 33 11.51 -2.26 -13.98
C PRO A 33 10.40 -3.22 -13.57
N VAL A 34 10.66 -4.53 -13.53
CA VAL A 34 9.67 -5.53 -13.11
C VAL A 34 9.24 -5.32 -11.67
N TYR A 35 10.20 -5.16 -10.75
CA TYR A 35 9.90 -4.90 -9.34
C TYR A 35 9.23 -3.55 -9.13
N PHE A 36 9.62 -2.52 -9.88
CA PHE A 36 9.00 -1.20 -9.79
C PHE A 36 7.54 -1.22 -10.24
N LEU A 37 7.23 -1.84 -11.38
CA LEU A 37 5.86 -2.00 -11.86
C LEU A 37 5.01 -2.85 -10.90
N SER A 38 5.58 -3.93 -10.37
CA SER A 38 4.93 -4.78 -9.37
C SER A 38 4.61 -3.99 -8.09
N SER A 39 5.50 -3.10 -7.65
CA SER A 39 5.28 -2.22 -6.49
C SER A 39 4.11 -1.25 -6.72
N ILE A 40 3.98 -0.68 -7.92
CA ILE A 40 2.85 0.18 -8.28
C ILE A 40 1.51 -0.59 -8.18
N GLN A 41 1.47 -1.82 -8.71
CA GLN A 41 0.27 -2.65 -8.63
C GLN A 41 -0.08 -3.02 -7.19
N LEU A 42 0.95 -3.31 -6.36
CA LEU A 42 0.77 -3.62 -4.96
C LEU A 42 0.19 -2.44 -4.18
N PHE A 43 0.65 -1.21 -4.42
CA PHE A 43 0.10 -0.01 -3.79
C PHE A 43 -1.37 0.22 -4.18
N LYS A 44 -1.75 0.00 -5.45
CA LYS A 44 -3.16 0.09 -5.86
C LYS A 44 -4.04 -0.93 -5.13
N LYS A 45 -3.55 -2.17 -4.99
CA LYS A 45 -4.28 -3.22 -4.26
C LYS A 45 -4.39 -2.88 -2.77
N LEU A 46 -3.36 -2.30 -2.20
CA LEU A 46 -3.35 -1.84 -0.81
C LEU A 46 -4.40 -0.74 -0.59
N ASP A 47 -4.48 0.26 -1.47
CA ASP A 47 -5.49 1.32 -1.37
C ASP A 47 -6.91 0.75 -1.37
N ILE A 48 -7.20 -0.18 -2.27
CA ILE A 48 -8.51 -0.84 -2.33
C ILE A 48 -8.81 -1.57 -1.01
N ASN A 49 -7.82 -2.27 -0.45
CA ASN A 49 -7.99 -2.96 0.83
C ASN A 49 -8.23 -2.00 1.98
N ILE A 50 -7.54 -0.86 2.01
CA ILE A 50 -7.75 0.18 3.04
C ILE A 50 -9.18 0.71 2.96
N PHE A 51 -9.63 1.12 1.78
CA PHE A 51 -10.99 1.65 1.60
C PHE A 51 -12.10 0.62 1.86
N ASN A 52 -11.81 -0.66 1.73
CA ASN A 52 -12.79 -1.71 2.01
C ASN A 52 -12.88 -2.06 3.50
N ASN A 53 -11.85 -1.79 4.29
CA ASN A 53 -11.77 -2.27 5.68
C ASN A 53 -11.67 -1.16 6.73
N PHE A 54 -11.32 0.08 6.38
CA PHE A 54 -11.12 1.17 7.32
C PHE A 54 -11.99 2.38 6.95
N SER A 55 -12.52 3.05 7.96
CA SER A 55 -13.31 4.28 7.79
C SER A 55 -12.45 5.55 7.70
N SER A 56 -11.14 5.45 7.98
CA SER A 56 -10.16 6.52 7.90
C SER A 56 -8.85 5.99 7.33
N ASP A 57 -8.14 6.79 6.57
CA ASP A 57 -6.82 6.47 6.02
C ASP A 57 -5.66 7.04 6.86
N THR A 58 -5.96 7.84 7.90
CA THR A 58 -4.96 8.59 8.67
C THR A 58 -3.94 7.71 9.36
N ASN A 59 -4.37 6.59 9.93
CA ASN A 59 -3.51 5.66 10.67
C ASN A 59 -2.83 4.61 9.77
N VAL A 60 -3.36 4.40 8.56
CA VAL A 60 -2.88 3.37 7.61
C VAL A 60 -2.16 3.97 6.41
N ASN A 61 -1.83 5.27 6.47
CA ASN A 61 -1.31 6.01 5.33
C ASN A 61 0.16 5.68 5.05
N LEU A 62 0.40 4.92 3.99
CA LEU A 62 1.74 4.57 3.48
C LEU A 62 2.24 5.52 2.38
N ASN A 63 1.73 6.76 2.32
CA ASN A 63 2.12 7.72 1.29
C ASN A 63 3.63 8.05 1.34
N TRP A 64 4.25 8.03 2.53
CA TRP A 64 5.68 8.19 2.68
C TRP A 64 6.46 7.07 1.95
N LEU A 65 6.04 5.81 2.13
CA LEU A 65 6.67 4.66 1.47
C LEU A 65 6.49 4.71 -0.05
N ARG A 66 5.31 5.09 -0.51
CA ARG A 66 5.01 5.28 -1.94
C ARG A 66 5.91 6.34 -2.57
N LYS A 67 6.02 7.52 -1.92
CA LYS A 67 6.92 8.59 -2.38
C LYS A 67 8.37 8.12 -2.43
N LEU A 68 8.80 7.36 -1.43
CA LEU A 68 10.17 6.84 -1.33
C LEU A 68 10.44 5.81 -2.44
N VAL A 69 9.54 4.86 -2.69
CA VAL A 69 9.67 3.86 -3.77
C VAL A 69 9.68 4.54 -5.13
N TYR A 70 8.83 5.55 -5.36
CA TYR A 70 8.80 6.27 -6.64
C TYR A 70 10.07 7.09 -6.85
N SER A 71 10.55 7.80 -5.83
CA SER A 71 11.79 8.58 -5.94
C SER A 71 13.00 7.68 -6.21
N PHE A 72 13.09 6.54 -5.52
CA PHE A 72 14.15 5.56 -5.78
C PHE A 72 14.06 4.99 -7.20
N GLY A 73 12.85 4.64 -7.68
CA GLY A 73 12.65 4.13 -9.02
C GLY A 73 13.08 5.14 -10.10
N ILE A 74 12.80 6.44 -9.90
CA ILE A 74 13.24 7.51 -10.80
C ILE A 74 14.78 7.61 -10.82
N VAL A 75 15.40 7.69 -9.65
CA VAL A 75 16.87 7.79 -9.52
C VAL A 75 17.54 6.57 -10.15
N TRP A 76 17.03 5.36 -9.85
CA TRP A 76 17.55 4.12 -10.44
C TRP A 76 17.45 4.11 -11.97
N THR A 77 16.30 4.54 -12.51
CA THR A 77 16.09 4.63 -13.96
C THR A 77 17.07 5.63 -14.60
N MET A 78 17.26 6.81 -13.99
CA MET A 78 18.25 7.79 -14.48
C MET A 78 19.66 7.21 -14.50
N LEU A 79 20.08 6.52 -13.44
CA LEU A 79 21.41 5.90 -13.38
C LEU A 79 21.58 4.79 -14.42
N MET A 80 20.55 3.98 -14.65
CA MET A 80 20.58 2.95 -15.70
C MET A 80 20.67 3.54 -17.11
N VAL A 81 19.93 4.61 -17.39
CA VAL A 81 20.03 5.34 -18.67
C VAL A 81 21.42 5.91 -18.83
N THR A 82 21.99 6.54 -17.79
CA THR A 82 23.34 7.11 -17.82
C THR A 82 24.40 6.03 -18.07
N THR A 83 24.28 4.86 -17.42
CA THR A 83 25.17 3.70 -17.62
C THR A 83 25.08 3.18 -19.06
N THR A 84 23.88 3.11 -19.62
CA THR A 84 23.66 2.68 -21.00
C THR A 84 24.30 3.66 -22.00
N ILE A 85 24.11 4.97 -21.78
CA ILE A 85 24.74 6.03 -22.59
C ILE A 85 26.27 5.94 -22.51
N HIS A 86 26.82 5.71 -21.29
CA HIS A 86 28.26 5.50 -21.13
C HIS A 86 28.76 4.31 -21.96
N HIS A 87 28.02 3.20 -21.89
CA HIS A 87 28.43 1.97 -22.61
C HIS A 87 28.43 2.15 -24.15
N ILE A 88 27.52 2.98 -24.70
CA ILE A 88 27.40 3.23 -26.13
C ILE A 88 28.34 4.35 -26.59
N PHE A 89 28.41 5.45 -25.84
CA PHE A 89 29.08 6.69 -26.26
C PHE A 89 30.36 7.01 -25.45
N HIS A 90 30.68 6.25 -24.42
CA HIS A 90 31.83 6.47 -23.51
C HIS A 90 31.89 7.87 -22.89
N LEU A 91 30.74 8.49 -22.63
CA LEU A 91 30.65 9.89 -22.16
C LEU A 91 30.88 10.06 -20.66
N PHE A 92 30.64 9.03 -19.84
CA PHE A 92 30.73 9.08 -18.37
C PHE A 92 31.66 8.00 -17.83
N SER A 93 32.19 8.19 -16.60
CA SER A 93 32.98 7.17 -15.92
C SER A 93 32.06 6.05 -15.36
N LEU A 94 32.47 4.79 -15.52
CA LEU A 94 31.81 3.64 -14.86
C LEU A 94 31.79 3.78 -13.34
N ALA A 95 32.87 4.35 -12.74
CA ALA A 95 32.94 4.61 -11.31
C ALA A 95 31.81 5.55 -10.86
N PHE A 96 31.54 6.63 -11.59
CA PHE A 96 30.45 7.54 -11.30
C PHE A 96 29.07 6.85 -11.26
N CYS A 97 28.81 5.93 -12.21
CA CYS A 97 27.55 5.20 -12.27
C CYS A 97 27.42 4.21 -11.11
N THR A 98 28.48 3.45 -10.77
CA THR A 98 28.46 2.47 -9.68
C THR A 98 28.38 3.14 -8.31
N ASP A 99 29.10 4.22 -8.09
CA ASP A 99 29.07 4.98 -6.85
C ASP A 99 27.72 5.66 -6.64
N GLY A 100 27.13 6.20 -7.71
CA GLY A 100 25.79 6.77 -7.69
C GLY A 100 24.70 5.75 -7.30
N ILE A 101 24.76 4.54 -7.83
CA ILE A 101 23.84 3.45 -7.48
C ILE A 101 24.03 3.06 -6.01
N SER A 102 25.26 2.89 -5.55
CA SER A 102 25.57 2.50 -4.18
C SER A 102 25.11 3.55 -3.16
N LEU A 103 25.34 4.82 -3.44
CA LEU A 103 24.91 5.95 -2.61
C LEU A 103 23.38 6.03 -2.56
N SER A 104 22.72 5.93 -3.69
CA SER A 104 21.25 5.96 -3.80
C SER A 104 20.62 4.79 -3.00
N LEU A 105 21.18 3.59 -3.10
CA LEU A 105 20.71 2.42 -2.34
C LEU A 105 20.91 2.61 -0.83
N SER A 106 22.07 3.11 -0.42
CA SER A 106 22.38 3.38 1.00
C SER A 106 21.40 4.40 1.59
N LEU A 107 21.16 5.50 0.88
CA LEU A 107 20.20 6.51 1.29
C LEU A 107 18.76 5.94 1.36
N PHE A 108 18.39 5.12 0.41
CA PHE A 108 17.08 4.46 0.40
C PHE A 108 16.88 3.56 1.63
N VAL A 109 17.86 2.75 1.99
CA VAL A 109 17.80 1.88 3.18
C VAL A 109 17.70 2.71 4.46
N ILE A 110 18.47 3.81 4.59
CA ILE A 110 18.41 4.71 5.74
C ILE A 110 17.03 5.36 5.86
N LEU A 111 16.47 5.84 4.75
CA LEU A 111 15.16 6.47 4.74
C LEU A 111 14.04 5.48 5.08
N ILE A 112 14.07 4.25 4.55
CA ILE A 112 13.13 3.19 4.95
C ILE A 112 13.23 2.92 6.45
N GLY A 113 14.44 2.77 6.99
CA GLY A 113 14.64 2.56 8.42
C GLY A 113 14.07 3.71 9.25
N TYR A 114 14.40 4.95 8.91
CA TYR A 114 13.92 6.14 9.61
C TYR A 114 12.38 6.28 9.58
N PHE A 115 11.77 6.20 8.40
CA PHE A 115 10.33 6.33 8.28
C PHE A 115 9.58 5.10 8.79
N GLY A 116 10.16 3.90 8.63
CA GLY A 116 9.58 2.66 9.14
C GLY A 116 9.49 2.64 10.67
N LEU A 117 10.52 3.12 11.36
CA LEU A 117 10.50 3.25 12.83
C LEU A 117 9.51 4.32 13.32
N LYS A 118 9.21 5.32 12.50
CA LYS A 118 8.21 6.36 12.82
C LYS A 118 6.78 5.93 12.54
N GLN A 119 6.58 4.88 11.76
CA GLN A 119 5.26 4.38 11.42
C GLN A 119 4.60 3.78 12.66
N LYS A 120 3.38 4.23 12.98
CA LYS A 120 2.52 3.52 13.93
C LYS A 120 2.10 2.18 13.31
N GLU A 121 1.79 1.21 14.14
CA GLU A 121 1.30 -0.09 13.67
C GLU A 121 0.14 0.11 12.70
N ILE A 122 0.30 -0.41 11.48
CA ILE A 122 -0.66 -0.22 10.38
C ILE A 122 -1.89 -1.08 10.59
N PHE A 123 -1.69 -2.24 11.23
CA PHE A 123 -2.76 -3.18 11.57
C PHE A 123 -2.72 -3.40 13.08
N PRO A 124 -3.79 -3.05 13.82
CA PRO A 124 -3.95 -3.50 15.19
C PRO A 124 -3.79 -5.02 15.25
N GLN A 125 -3.15 -5.53 16.30
CA GLN A 125 -2.95 -6.99 16.48
C GLN A 125 -4.25 -7.78 16.33
N GLU A 126 -5.37 -7.20 16.70
CA GLU A 126 -6.71 -7.75 16.54
C GLU A 126 -7.03 -8.14 15.10
N VAL A 127 -6.67 -7.30 14.12
CA VAL A 127 -6.90 -7.60 12.69
C VAL A 127 -5.98 -8.72 12.19
N ILE A 128 -4.79 -8.86 12.78
CA ILE A 128 -3.84 -9.93 12.43
C ILE A 128 -4.27 -11.24 13.07
N GLU A 129 -4.75 -11.21 14.32
CA GLU A 129 -5.29 -12.39 14.99
C GLU A 129 -6.57 -12.87 14.32
N GLU A 130 -7.46 -11.97 13.92
CA GLU A 130 -8.65 -12.29 13.15
C GLU A 130 -8.28 -12.93 11.80
N LYS A 131 -7.32 -12.38 11.07
CA LYS A 131 -6.82 -12.96 9.82
C LYS A 131 -6.16 -14.33 10.03
N ASN A 132 -5.44 -14.52 11.13
CA ASN A 132 -4.88 -15.82 11.52
C ASN A 132 -5.98 -16.78 12.01
N THR A 133 -7.02 -16.27 12.67
CA THR A 133 -8.20 -17.04 13.05
C THR A 133 -8.98 -17.49 11.82
N TYR A 134 -9.07 -16.62 10.77
CA TYR A 134 -9.66 -17.08 9.49
C TYR A 134 -8.82 -18.11 8.76
N VAL A 135 -7.49 -18.05 8.87
CA VAL A 135 -6.60 -19.09 8.29
C VAL A 135 -6.68 -20.41 9.09
N THR A 136 -6.89 -20.31 10.40
CA THR A 136 -7.07 -21.52 11.25
C THR A 136 -8.53 -21.98 11.36
N ALA A 137 -9.49 -21.05 11.28
CA ALA A 137 -10.93 -21.34 11.23
C ALA A 137 -11.38 -21.90 9.87
N ASP A 138 -10.48 -21.94 8.88
CA ASP A 138 -10.77 -22.59 7.59
C ASP A 138 -11.05 -24.10 7.72
N LYS A 139 -10.76 -24.69 8.87
CA LYS A 139 -11.25 -26.05 9.19
C LYS A 139 -12.72 -26.09 9.62
N ASN A 140 -13.34 -24.93 10.00
CA ASN A 140 -14.78 -24.80 10.27
C ASN A 140 -15.56 -24.03 9.18
N LYS A 141 -14.90 -23.61 8.11
CA LYS A 141 -15.49 -22.94 6.93
C LYS A 141 -16.53 -23.76 6.17
N GLY A 142 -16.75 -25.00 6.54
CA GLY A 142 -17.76 -25.87 5.90
C GLY A 142 -19.21 -25.50 6.15
N LYS A 143 -19.52 -24.59 7.10
CA LYS A 143 -20.90 -24.33 7.48
C LYS A 143 -21.51 -23.02 6.94
N TYR A 144 -20.71 -22.02 6.54
CA TYR A 144 -21.22 -20.74 6.06
C TYR A 144 -20.54 -20.20 4.77
N ALA A 145 -19.48 -20.81 4.29
CA ALA A 145 -18.68 -20.32 3.14
C ALA A 145 -19.31 -20.54 1.75
N GLY A 146 -20.55 -20.95 1.68
CA GLY A 146 -21.19 -21.29 0.41
C GLY A 146 -22.69 -21.04 0.32
N ILE A 147 -23.34 -20.51 1.36
CA ILE A 147 -24.75 -20.17 1.29
C ILE A 147 -24.86 -18.71 0.81
N PRO A 148 -25.35 -18.44 -0.40
CA PRO A 148 -25.62 -17.07 -0.83
C PRO A 148 -26.72 -16.53 0.09
N MET A 149 -26.49 -15.36 0.70
CA MET A 149 -27.54 -14.64 1.41
C MET A 149 -28.70 -14.40 0.44
N THR A 150 -29.92 -14.64 0.91
CA THR A 150 -31.12 -14.28 0.19
C THR A 150 -31.26 -12.75 0.10
N GLU A 151 -32.04 -12.23 -0.83
CA GLU A 151 -32.31 -10.79 -0.93
C GLU A 151 -32.96 -10.25 0.36
N GLU A 152 -33.78 -11.05 1.03
CA GLU A 152 -34.40 -10.67 2.30
C GLU A 152 -33.36 -10.54 3.41
N GLU A 153 -32.42 -11.50 3.55
CA GLU A 153 -31.31 -11.42 4.50
C GLU A 153 -30.37 -10.25 4.23
N LEU A 154 -30.13 -9.91 2.96
CA LEU A 154 -29.33 -8.74 2.58
C LEU A 154 -30.00 -7.44 3.01
N ASN A 155 -31.32 -7.31 2.80
CA ASN A 155 -32.11 -6.14 3.19
C ASN A 155 -32.18 -5.98 4.71
N ASP A 156 -32.49 -7.06 5.44
CA ASP A 156 -32.53 -7.07 6.91
C ASP A 156 -31.16 -6.67 7.51
N CYS A 157 -30.07 -7.21 6.96
CA CYS A 157 -28.73 -6.84 7.38
C CYS A 157 -28.41 -5.35 7.06
N ALA A 158 -28.83 -4.84 5.89
CA ALA A 158 -28.64 -3.44 5.52
C ALA A 158 -29.40 -2.48 6.46
N GLU A 159 -30.63 -2.82 6.83
CA GLU A 159 -31.42 -2.04 7.80
C GLU A 159 -30.74 -2.05 9.18
N LYS A 160 -30.28 -3.21 9.66
CA LYS A 160 -29.56 -3.32 10.93
C LYS A 160 -28.30 -2.47 10.97
N ILE A 161 -27.50 -2.49 9.88
CA ILE A 161 -26.29 -1.69 9.77
C ILE A 161 -26.63 -0.20 9.85
N SER A 162 -27.59 0.27 9.04
CA SER A 162 -27.98 1.68 8.99
C SER A 162 -28.49 2.14 10.33
N HIS A 163 -29.41 1.38 10.94
CA HIS A 163 -29.96 1.70 12.24
C HIS A 163 -28.88 1.79 13.32
N PHE A 164 -27.95 0.82 13.36
CA PHE A 164 -26.86 0.84 14.34
C PHE A 164 -25.93 2.03 14.15
N VAL A 165 -25.51 2.29 12.91
CA VAL A 165 -24.60 3.41 12.59
C VAL A 165 -25.23 4.76 12.96
N GLU A 166 -26.53 4.93 12.74
CA GLU A 166 -27.27 6.15 13.05
C GLU A 166 -27.52 6.30 14.56
N THR A 167 -27.99 5.25 15.22
CA THR A 167 -28.38 5.31 16.64
C THR A 167 -27.18 5.43 17.56
N GLU A 168 -26.18 4.58 17.36
CA GLU A 168 -24.96 4.56 18.19
C GLU A 168 -23.92 5.58 17.74
N LYS A 169 -24.18 6.29 16.61
CA LYS A 169 -23.26 7.24 16.01
C LYS A 169 -21.84 6.64 15.83
N ALA A 170 -21.78 5.36 15.46
CA ALA A 170 -20.53 4.62 15.33
C ALA A 170 -19.53 5.31 14.38
N TYR A 171 -20.03 6.12 13.43
CA TYR A 171 -19.23 6.92 12.50
C TYR A 171 -18.36 7.99 13.19
N LEU A 172 -18.65 8.36 14.44
CA LEU A 172 -17.82 9.30 15.22
C LEU A 172 -16.50 8.68 15.69
N ASN A 173 -16.39 7.35 15.72
CA ASN A 173 -15.12 6.70 15.99
C ASN A 173 -14.19 6.85 14.78
N PRO A 174 -13.04 7.56 14.88
CA PRO A 174 -12.12 7.76 13.76
C PRO A 174 -11.44 6.46 13.36
N ASP A 175 -11.27 5.51 14.26
CA ASP A 175 -10.57 4.24 14.05
C ASP A 175 -11.52 3.08 13.72
N LEU A 176 -12.80 3.36 13.46
CA LEU A 176 -13.78 2.35 13.12
C LEU A 176 -13.35 1.54 11.90
N SER A 177 -13.28 0.23 12.06
CA SER A 177 -12.99 -0.72 11.00
C SER A 177 -14.18 -1.61 10.68
N LEU A 178 -14.20 -2.20 9.47
CA LEU A 178 -15.23 -3.14 9.06
C LEU A 178 -15.30 -4.38 9.97
N PRO A 179 -14.17 -5.00 10.39
CA PRO A 179 -14.21 -6.11 11.34
C PRO A 179 -14.85 -5.73 12.68
N GLN A 180 -14.51 -4.58 13.26
CA GLN A 180 -15.10 -4.11 14.53
C GLN A 180 -16.61 -3.91 14.40
N LEU A 181 -17.07 -3.30 13.30
CA LEU A 181 -18.50 -3.15 13.06
C LEU A 181 -19.21 -4.51 12.89
N ALA A 182 -18.56 -5.43 12.20
CA ALA A 182 -19.07 -6.78 11.97
C ALA A 182 -19.20 -7.57 13.26
N GLU A 183 -18.20 -7.49 14.15
CA GLU A 183 -18.22 -8.09 15.47
C GLU A 183 -19.36 -7.54 16.33
N THR A 184 -19.53 -6.21 16.34
CA THR A 184 -20.60 -5.56 17.12
C THR A 184 -21.99 -5.97 16.64
N LEU A 185 -22.16 -6.22 15.34
CA LEU A 185 -23.44 -6.63 14.74
C LEU A 185 -23.65 -8.15 14.75
N ASP A 186 -22.67 -8.91 15.24
CA ASP A 186 -22.63 -10.38 15.17
C ASP A 186 -22.81 -10.93 13.74
N VAL A 187 -22.14 -10.27 12.77
CA VAL A 187 -22.19 -10.63 11.36
C VAL A 187 -20.77 -10.88 10.86
N PRO A 188 -20.52 -11.94 10.06
CA PRO A 188 -19.21 -12.13 9.46
C PRO A 188 -18.77 -10.93 8.60
N SER A 189 -17.51 -10.48 8.74
CA SER A 189 -16.98 -9.28 8.05
C SER A 189 -17.15 -9.35 6.54
N HIS A 190 -17.05 -10.53 5.93
CA HIS A 190 -17.23 -10.69 4.49
C HIS A 190 -18.70 -10.52 4.06
N HIS A 191 -19.67 -10.91 4.90
CA HIS A 191 -21.10 -10.66 4.66
C HIS A 191 -21.39 -9.17 4.78
N LEU A 192 -20.88 -8.53 5.84
CA LEU A 192 -21.02 -7.08 6.04
C LEU A 192 -20.47 -6.28 4.86
N SER A 193 -19.25 -6.63 4.41
CA SER A 193 -18.64 -6.01 3.22
C SER A 193 -19.51 -6.17 1.98
N ARG A 194 -20.07 -7.36 1.77
CA ARG A 194 -20.95 -7.63 0.64
C ARG A 194 -22.23 -6.80 0.70
N VAL A 195 -22.89 -6.75 1.86
CA VAL A 195 -24.11 -5.96 2.06
C VAL A 195 -23.86 -4.48 1.76
N ILE A 196 -22.73 -3.92 2.27
CA ILE A 196 -22.37 -2.53 2.03
C ILE A 196 -22.15 -2.27 0.53
N ASN A 197 -21.46 -3.15 -0.17
CA ASN A 197 -21.23 -3.00 -1.59
C ASN A 197 -22.49 -3.20 -2.43
N ASP A 198 -23.29 -4.22 -2.15
CA ASP A 198 -24.43 -4.62 -2.97
C ASP A 198 -25.66 -3.70 -2.72
N GLN A 199 -25.95 -3.34 -1.47
CA GLN A 199 -27.13 -2.56 -1.10
C GLN A 199 -26.91 -1.04 -1.16
N PHE A 200 -25.71 -0.57 -0.75
CA PHE A 200 -25.42 0.87 -0.75
C PHE A 200 -24.56 1.32 -1.94
N GLY A 201 -24.00 0.38 -2.73
CA GLY A 201 -23.21 0.68 -3.93
C GLY A 201 -21.88 1.36 -3.66
N VAL A 202 -21.36 1.28 -2.43
CA VAL A 202 -20.15 1.95 -1.98
C VAL A 202 -19.26 1.02 -1.14
N ASN A 203 -17.98 1.35 -1.00
CA ASN A 203 -17.11 0.67 -0.05
C ASN A 203 -17.33 1.17 1.39
N PHE A 204 -16.77 0.46 2.38
CA PHE A 204 -16.92 0.78 3.80
C PHE A 204 -16.46 2.21 4.15
N PHE A 205 -15.34 2.67 3.60
CA PHE A 205 -14.85 4.03 3.79
C PHE A 205 -15.89 5.08 3.38
N ASN A 206 -16.42 4.96 2.18
CA ASN A 206 -17.42 5.89 1.67
C ASN A 206 -18.75 5.78 2.42
N PHE A 207 -19.14 4.57 2.84
CA PHE A 207 -20.35 4.34 3.63
C PHE A 207 -20.31 5.12 4.94
N ILE A 208 -19.25 4.95 5.73
CA ILE A 208 -19.11 5.66 7.01
C ILE A 208 -18.93 7.17 6.81
N ASN A 209 -18.14 7.59 5.82
CA ASN A 209 -17.90 9.02 5.60
C ASN A 209 -19.13 9.78 5.12
N ARG A 210 -20.12 9.14 4.52
CA ARG A 210 -21.42 9.79 4.25
C ARG A 210 -22.06 10.27 5.54
N TYR A 211 -22.13 9.45 6.57
CA TYR A 211 -22.70 9.84 7.87
C TYR A 211 -21.89 10.95 8.52
N ARG A 212 -20.56 10.89 8.46
CA ARG A 212 -19.69 11.97 8.97
C ARG A 212 -19.96 13.30 8.27
N ILE A 213 -20.10 13.29 6.95
CA ILE A 213 -20.39 14.48 6.17
C ILE A 213 -21.77 15.07 6.53
N GLU A 214 -22.78 14.24 6.67
CA GLU A 214 -24.11 14.71 7.06
C GLU A 214 -24.12 15.28 8.51
N GLU A 215 -23.40 14.68 9.44
CA GLU A 215 -23.23 15.22 10.79
C GLU A 215 -22.54 16.58 10.77
N VAL A 216 -21.47 16.75 9.99
CA VAL A 216 -20.79 18.03 9.83
C VAL A 216 -21.71 19.07 9.19
N LYS A 217 -22.48 18.73 8.16
CA LYS A 217 -23.46 19.64 7.55
C LYS A 217 -24.53 20.12 8.56
N ALA A 218 -25.01 19.19 9.39
CA ALA A 218 -25.98 19.54 10.43
C ALA A 218 -25.39 20.51 11.48
N LYS A 219 -24.12 20.32 11.86
CA LYS A 219 -23.43 21.19 12.80
C LYS A 219 -23.10 22.56 12.24
N ILE A 220 -22.72 22.67 10.95
CA ILE A 220 -22.43 23.97 10.30
C ILE A 220 -23.65 24.90 10.36
N GLY A 221 -24.86 24.38 10.28
CA GLY A 221 -26.10 25.16 10.39
C GLY A 221 -26.46 25.58 11.82
N ASN A 222 -25.80 25.07 12.86
CA ASN A 222 -26.12 25.34 14.24
C ASN A 222 -25.29 26.55 14.76
N PRO A 223 -25.96 27.58 15.36
CA PRO A 223 -25.30 28.73 15.95
C PRO A 223 -24.19 28.40 16.98
N GLU A 224 -24.30 27.31 17.69
CA GLU A 224 -23.30 26.88 18.67
C GLU A 224 -21.91 26.63 18.06
N PHE A 225 -21.85 26.22 16.80
CA PHE A 225 -20.59 25.86 16.11
C PHE A 225 -20.06 26.96 15.19
N GLN A 226 -20.71 28.14 15.12
CA GLN A 226 -20.33 29.22 14.19
C GLN A 226 -18.89 29.75 14.40
N ASN A 227 -18.35 29.62 15.62
CA ASN A 227 -17.00 30.05 15.95
C ASN A 227 -15.91 29.01 15.61
N LEU A 228 -16.29 27.83 15.15
CA LEU A 228 -15.37 26.77 14.79
C LEU A 228 -15.09 26.76 13.29
N SER A 229 -13.87 26.44 12.91
CA SER A 229 -13.56 26.12 11.50
C SER A 229 -14.23 24.79 11.11
N ILE A 230 -14.42 24.57 9.80
CA ILE A 230 -14.95 23.29 9.29
C ILE A 230 -14.14 22.11 9.82
N LEU A 231 -12.82 22.25 9.91
CA LEU A 231 -11.93 21.25 10.48
C LEU A 231 -12.23 21.03 11.98
N GLY A 232 -12.45 22.11 12.73
CA GLY A 232 -12.79 22.02 14.16
C GLY A 232 -14.19 21.45 14.44
N ILE A 233 -15.10 21.45 13.44
CA ILE A 233 -16.41 20.78 13.55
C ILE A 233 -16.30 19.29 13.23
N ALA A 234 -15.33 18.92 12.39
CA ALA A 234 -15.13 17.55 11.94
C ALA A 234 -14.34 16.69 12.95
N TYR A 235 -13.69 17.31 13.92
CA TYR A 235 -12.92 16.69 15.01
C TYR A 235 -13.57 17.01 16.35
#